data_506a65e87f5057a52b5853b3c083c7d0
#
_entry.id   506a65e87f5057a52b5853b3c083c7d0
#
_cell.length_a   1.000
_cell.length_b   1.000
_cell.length_c   1.000
_cell.angle_alpha   90.00
_cell.angle_beta   90.00
_cell.angle_gamma   90.00
#
_symmetry.space_group_name_H-M   'P 1'
#
loop_
_entity.id
_entity.type
_entity.pdbx_description
1 polymer ?
#
loop_
_entity_poly.entity_id
_entity_poly.type
_entity_poly.pdbx_seq_one_letter_code
_entity_poly.pdbx_strand_id
1 'polypeptide(L)'
;MISAKCFTQEWVEEKSIELGIRDKNLIEKVIHAFSLLDLLAQSGCPFHFKGGTSLMLILGKATNRLSIDIDIMCPPGTQIEQYLNNLSQNGFLRYEMVERKQAGKNVPKSHSKFFYQVAYKGAKDVESFILLDVLYEDCHYEQVQEVEIDSSFITTEGKKHLVKVPSVGDILGDKLTAFAPETTGVPYFKKGKSSSLEIIKQLYDIGRLFERVDDLAITARAFKSIAEIELGYRGLPLDVSIIYDDIRNTALNLSLRGFIDQDKFALLQDGINRFKPFVYNTSYYIENAIVDASKAAYLATLLKHKVMKVEKYSGDLSSLPDMATVNDWPNKLNKLKKLNPEAYFYWVKAFTVV
;
A
#
# COMPACT_ATOMS: atom_id res chain seq x y z
N MET A 1 -12.16 -22.85 3.94
CA MET A 1 -10.84 -23.15 3.33
C MET A 1 -10.91 -22.79 1.84
N ILE A 2 -9.84 -22.25 1.27
CA ILE A 2 -9.80 -21.97 -0.18
C ILE A 2 -9.89 -23.27 -0.96
N SER A 3 -10.77 -23.28 -1.99
CA SER A 3 -11.02 -24.50 -2.77
C SER A 3 -9.80 -24.92 -3.60
N ALA A 4 -9.55 -26.24 -3.66
CA ALA A 4 -8.44 -26.80 -4.44
C ALA A 4 -8.46 -26.40 -5.93
N LYS A 5 -9.63 -26.14 -6.50
CA LYS A 5 -9.74 -25.67 -7.90
C LYS A 5 -9.04 -24.34 -8.16
N CYS A 6 -8.87 -23.47 -7.13
CA CYS A 6 -8.19 -22.19 -7.30
C CYS A 6 -6.71 -22.35 -7.67
N PHE A 7 -6.11 -23.51 -7.42
CA PHE A 7 -4.69 -23.79 -7.69
C PHE A 7 -4.46 -24.50 -9.03
N THR A 8 -5.46 -24.51 -9.93
CA THR A 8 -5.33 -25.10 -11.26
C THR A 8 -5.00 -24.08 -12.34
N GLN A 9 -4.40 -24.54 -13.44
CA GLN A 9 -4.12 -23.70 -14.59
C GLN A 9 -5.41 -23.11 -15.16
N GLU A 10 -6.47 -23.91 -15.24
CA GLU A 10 -7.78 -23.50 -15.77
C GLU A 10 -8.36 -22.33 -14.98
N TRP A 11 -8.26 -22.38 -13.64
CA TRP A 11 -8.73 -21.28 -12.77
C TRP A 11 -7.94 -19.99 -13.01
N VAL A 12 -6.61 -20.08 -13.10
CA VAL A 12 -5.76 -18.92 -13.38
C VAL A 12 -6.09 -18.31 -14.73
N GLU A 13 -6.37 -19.15 -15.76
CA GLU A 13 -6.78 -18.69 -17.08
C GLU A 13 -8.15 -18.02 -17.08
N GLU A 14 -9.12 -18.62 -16.39
CA GLU A 14 -10.45 -18.03 -16.18
C GLU A 14 -10.36 -16.64 -15.55
N LYS A 15 -9.59 -16.51 -14.45
CA LYS A 15 -9.39 -15.22 -13.78
C LYS A 15 -8.63 -14.20 -14.61
N SER A 16 -7.68 -14.65 -15.44
CA SER A 16 -6.99 -13.79 -16.39
C SER A 16 -7.95 -13.14 -17.39
N ILE A 17 -8.90 -13.91 -17.90
CA ILE A 17 -9.91 -13.43 -18.85
C ILE A 17 -10.94 -12.55 -18.14
N GLU A 18 -11.50 -13.03 -17.02
CA GLU A 18 -12.52 -12.32 -16.23
C GLU A 18 -12.08 -10.94 -15.79
N LEU A 19 -10.84 -10.82 -15.31
CA LEU A 19 -10.30 -9.59 -14.71
C LEU A 19 -9.42 -8.78 -15.68
N GLY A 20 -9.21 -9.26 -16.90
CA GLY A 20 -8.36 -8.60 -17.89
C GLY A 20 -6.89 -8.51 -17.50
N ILE A 21 -6.40 -9.42 -16.65
CA ILE A 21 -5.03 -9.42 -16.14
C ILE A 21 -4.15 -10.30 -17.05
N ARG A 22 -3.13 -9.70 -17.67
CA ARG A 22 -2.25 -10.42 -18.63
C ARG A 22 -1.21 -11.28 -17.93
N ASP A 23 -0.70 -10.82 -16.78
CA ASP A 23 0.34 -11.55 -16.03
C ASP A 23 -0.30 -12.61 -15.12
N LYS A 24 -0.37 -13.83 -15.64
CA LYS A 24 -0.94 -14.97 -14.93
C LYS A 24 -0.12 -15.39 -13.70
N ASN A 25 1.20 -15.10 -13.68
CA ASN A 25 2.02 -15.38 -12.51
C ASN A 25 1.61 -14.49 -11.33
N LEU A 26 1.20 -13.22 -11.60
CA LEU A 26 0.68 -12.35 -10.55
C LEU A 26 -0.66 -12.86 -10.01
N ILE A 27 -1.55 -13.38 -10.87
CA ILE A 27 -2.83 -13.98 -10.42
C ILE A 27 -2.55 -15.15 -9.49
N GLU A 28 -1.68 -16.05 -9.90
CA GLU A 28 -1.31 -17.24 -9.11
C GLU A 28 -0.70 -16.84 -7.76
N LYS A 29 0.17 -15.83 -7.74
CA LYS A 29 0.71 -15.26 -6.50
C LYS A 29 -0.39 -14.70 -5.58
N VAL A 30 -1.37 -14.00 -6.12
CA VAL A 30 -2.51 -13.49 -5.32
C VAL A 30 -3.30 -14.64 -4.71
N ILE A 31 -3.58 -15.70 -5.46
CA ILE A 31 -4.29 -16.89 -4.97
C ILE A 31 -3.51 -17.52 -3.81
N HIS A 32 -2.19 -17.72 -3.98
CA HIS A 32 -1.35 -18.30 -2.92
C HIS A 32 -1.16 -17.35 -1.73
N ALA A 33 -1.17 -16.02 -1.93
CA ALA A 33 -1.15 -15.07 -0.83
C ALA A 33 -2.41 -15.20 0.03
N PHE A 34 -3.59 -15.26 -0.58
CA PHE A 34 -4.82 -15.52 0.18
C PHE A 34 -4.85 -16.91 0.82
N SER A 35 -4.25 -17.92 0.19
CA SER A 35 -4.12 -19.24 0.78
C SER A 35 -3.26 -19.22 2.05
N LEU A 36 -2.14 -18.51 2.04
CA LEU A 36 -1.31 -18.34 3.22
C LEU A 36 -2.05 -17.59 4.34
N LEU A 37 -2.80 -16.55 3.98
CA LEU A 37 -3.62 -15.81 4.94
C LEU A 37 -4.70 -16.70 5.57
N ASP A 38 -5.39 -17.52 4.77
CA ASP A 38 -6.41 -18.47 5.22
C ASP A 38 -5.81 -19.52 6.16
N LEU A 39 -4.61 -20.03 5.86
CA LEU A 39 -3.86 -20.94 6.71
C LEU A 39 -3.53 -20.31 8.08
N LEU A 40 -3.04 -19.09 8.08
CA LEU A 40 -2.73 -18.35 9.31
C LEU A 40 -3.99 -18.10 10.15
N ALA A 41 -5.10 -17.69 9.51
CA ALA A 41 -6.37 -17.50 10.21
C ALA A 41 -6.91 -18.82 10.81
N GLN A 42 -6.81 -19.92 10.07
CA GLN A 42 -7.23 -21.25 10.52
C GLN A 42 -6.40 -21.77 11.70
N SER A 43 -5.10 -21.46 11.72
CA SER A 43 -4.18 -21.94 12.77
C SER A 43 -4.41 -21.30 14.14
N GLY A 44 -5.23 -20.25 14.23
CA GLY A 44 -5.43 -19.48 15.47
C GLY A 44 -4.27 -18.56 15.81
N CYS A 45 -3.38 -18.25 14.85
CA CYS A 45 -2.31 -17.28 15.04
C CYS A 45 -2.88 -15.91 15.45
N PRO A 46 -2.36 -15.30 16.54
CA PRO A 46 -2.82 -13.97 16.95
C PRO A 46 -2.15 -12.89 16.09
N PHE A 47 -2.83 -12.38 15.07
CA PHE A 47 -2.28 -11.34 14.22
C PHE A 47 -3.29 -10.29 13.79
N HIS A 48 -2.79 -9.12 13.42
CA HIS A 48 -3.50 -8.11 12.65
C HIS A 48 -2.93 -8.11 11.23
N PHE A 49 -3.81 -8.24 10.24
CA PHE A 49 -3.44 -8.26 8.83
C PHE A 49 -3.38 -6.84 8.30
N LYS A 50 -2.25 -6.47 7.72
CA LYS A 50 -1.97 -5.11 7.22
C LYS A 50 -1.44 -5.13 5.79
N GLY A 51 -0.91 -3.99 5.35
CA GLY A 51 -0.23 -3.88 4.06
C GLY A 51 -1.17 -3.82 2.85
N GLY A 52 -0.59 -4.05 1.67
CA GLY A 52 -1.30 -3.91 0.40
C GLY A 52 -2.36 -4.97 0.16
N THR A 53 -2.13 -6.19 0.63
CA THR A 53 -3.07 -7.30 0.42
C THR A 53 -4.29 -7.17 1.33
N SER A 54 -4.16 -6.55 2.52
CA SER A 54 -5.33 -6.24 3.35
C SER A 54 -6.28 -5.24 2.68
N LEU A 55 -5.76 -4.31 1.87
CA LEU A 55 -6.60 -3.39 1.09
C LEU A 55 -7.45 -4.10 0.05
N MET A 56 -7.00 -5.24 -0.48
CA MET A 56 -7.82 -6.03 -1.40
C MET A 56 -9.06 -6.60 -0.71
N LEU A 57 -9.01 -6.90 0.60
CA LEU A 57 -10.17 -7.30 1.38
C LEU A 57 -11.06 -6.10 1.74
N ILE A 58 -10.47 -5.00 2.19
CA ILE A 58 -11.20 -3.83 2.70
C ILE A 58 -11.89 -3.06 1.58
N LEU A 59 -11.22 -2.83 0.46
CA LEU A 59 -11.71 -2.07 -0.68
C LEU A 59 -12.36 -2.95 -1.76
N GLY A 60 -12.13 -4.26 -1.71
CA GLY A 60 -12.63 -5.21 -2.69
C GLY A 60 -12.26 -4.79 -4.13
N LYS A 61 -13.24 -4.81 -5.03
CA LYS A 61 -13.05 -4.43 -6.44
C LYS A 61 -12.52 -3.00 -6.64
N ALA A 62 -12.76 -2.09 -5.68
CA ALA A 62 -12.29 -0.71 -5.78
C ALA A 62 -10.76 -0.57 -5.61
N THR A 63 -10.06 -1.60 -5.16
CA THR A 63 -8.60 -1.61 -5.09
C THR A 63 -7.97 -1.49 -6.47
N ASN A 64 -8.52 -2.20 -7.48
CA ASN A 64 -8.03 -2.26 -8.86
C ASN A 64 -6.51 -2.52 -8.99
N ARG A 65 -5.89 -3.09 -7.97
CA ARG A 65 -4.49 -3.50 -8.00
C ARG A 65 -4.24 -4.81 -7.29
N LEU A 66 -3.25 -5.54 -7.80
CA LEU A 66 -2.75 -6.77 -7.21
C LEU A 66 -1.77 -6.47 -6.07
N SER A 67 -1.83 -7.28 -5.04
CA SER A 67 -0.83 -7.38 -3.99
C SER A 67 -0.55 -8.85 -3.71
N ILE A 68 0.70 -9.18 -3.49
CA ILE A 68 1.19 -10.57 -3.49
C ILE A 68 1.94 -10.97 -2.23
N ASP A 69 2.19 -10.02 -1.33
CA ASP A 69 2.88 -10.26 -0.07
C ASP A 69 1.86 -10.25 1.08
N ILE A 70 2.14 -10.99 2.13
CA ILE A 70 1.35 -11.01 3.37
C ILE A 70 2.13 -10.28 4.45
N ASP A 71 1.58 -9.16 4.89
CA ASP A 71 2.12 -8.36 5.98
C ASP A 71 1.23 -8.53 7.22
N ILE A 72 1.79 -9.03 8.31
CA ILE A 72 1.07 -9.18 9.58
C ILE A 72 1.81 -8.53 10.73
N MET A 73 1.05 -8.14 11.74
CA MET A 73 1.57 -7.70 13.03
C MET A 73 1.12 -8.70 14.08
N CYS A 74 2.08 -9.27 14.81
CA CYS A 74 1.85 -10.20 15.90
C CYS A 74 2.30 -9.61 17.23
N PRO A 75 1.68 -9.96 18.35
CA PRO A 75 2.18 -9.59 19.67
C PRO A 75 3.66 -9.98 19.84
N PRO A 76 4.45 -9.19 20.60
CA PRO A 76 5.83 -9.53 20.89
C PRO A 76 5.97 -10.96 21.49
N GLY A 77 6.95 -11.71 21.03
CA GLY A 77 7.19 -13.09 21.48
C GLY A 77 6.37 -14.17 20.78
N THR A 78 5.51 -13.81 19.82
CA THR A 78 4.80 -14.79 19.00
C THR A 78 5.79 -15.64 18.20
N GLN A 79 5.71 -16.97 18.33
CA GLN A 79 6.51 -17.92 17.56
C GLN A 79 5.68 -18.38 16.36
N ILE A 80 5.84 -17.70 15.24
CA ILE A 80 5.00 -17.88 14.05
C ILE A 80 5.05 -19.31 13.51
N GLU A 81 6.19 -20.00 13.68
CA GLU A 81 6.43 -21.36 13.19
C GLU A 81 5.44 -22.37 13.77
N GLN A 82 4.97 -22.14 14.99
CA GLN A 82 4.01 -23.05 15.67
C GLN A 82 2.64 -23.08 14.97
N TYR A 83 2.33 -22.06 14.18
CA TYR A 83 1.06 -21.89 13.48
C TYR A 83 1.09 -22.37 12.02
N LEU A 84 2.24 -22.84 11.54
CA LEU A 84 2.45 -23.15 10.11
C LEU A 84 2.51 -24.67 9.84
N ASN A 85 1.75 -25.47 10.59
CA ASN A 85 1.87 -26.95 10.57
C ASN A 85 1.21 -27.63 9.36
N ASN A 86 0.29 -26.97 8.64
CA ASN A 86 -0.54 -27.58 7.59
C ASN A 86 -0.29 -27.00 6.21
N LEU A 87 0.97 -26.73 5.86
CA LEU A 87 1.35 -26.08 4.62
C LEU A 87 0.88 -26.83 3.37
N SER A 88 1.07 -28.15 3.34
CA SER A 88 0.72 -29.01 2.18
C SER A 88 -0.78 -29.03 1.88
N GLN A 89 -1.63 -28.85 2.87
CA GLN A 89 -3.09 -28.78 2.70
C GLN A 89 -3.55 -27.50 1.95
N ASN A 90 -2.67 -26.49 1.92
CA ASN A 90 -2.94 -25.19 1.29
C ASN A 90 -2.04 -24.92 0.07
N GLY A 91 -1.51 -25.97 -0.54
CA GLY A 91 -0.74 -25.87 -1.79
C GLY A 91 0.70 -25.39 -1.64
N PHE A 92 1.25 -25.35 -0.41
CA PHE A 92 2.66 -25.02 -0.18
C PHE A 92 3.52 -26.28 -0.04
N LEU A 93 4.72 -26.24 -0.62
CA LEU A 93 5.71 -27.31 -0.58
C LEU A 93 6.55 -27.24 0.70
N ARG A 94 7.00 -26.04 1.05
CA ARG A 94 7.86 -25.73 2.18
C ARG A 94 7.87 -24.24 2.48
N TYR A 95 8.43 -23.85 3.61
CA TYR A 95 8.79 -22.47 3.89
C TYR A 95 10.25 -22.35 4.31
N GLU A 96 10.83 -21.16 4.10
CA GLU A 96 12.19 -20.81 4.50
C GLU A 96 12.17 -19.49 5.25
N MET A 97 12.72 -19.49 6.46
CA MET A 97 12.98 -18.25 7.20
C MET A 97 14.11 -17.48 6.53
N VAL A 98 13.88 -16.24 6.21
CA VAL A 98 14.90 -15.35 5.61
C VAL A 98 15.53 -14.51 6.72
N GLU A 99 16.70 -14.92 7.21
CA GLU A 99 17.48 -14.08 8.11
C GLU A 99 17.92 -12.81 7.39
N ARG A 100 17.31 -11.68 7.72
CA ARG A 100 17.79 -10.37 7.31
C ARG A 100 18.64 -9.79 8.44
N LYS A 101 19.95 -10.00 8.41
CA LYS A 101 20.89 -9.21 9.20
C LYS A 101 20.76 -7.74 8.78
N GLN A 102 19.97 -6.98 9.50
CA GLN A 102 19.92 -5.53 9.34
C GLN A 102 20.97 -4.93 10.27
N ALA A 103 22.07 -4.45 9.68
CA ALA A 103 23.00 -3.62 10.43
C ALA A 103 22.25 -2.35 10.92
N GLY A 104 22.15 -2.18 12.22
CA GLY A 104 21.80 -0.91 12.86
C GLY A 104 20.31 -0.61 13.11
N LYS A 105 19.38 -1.54 12.92
CA LYS A 105 17.95 -1.31 13.22
C LYS A 105 17.36 -2.43 14.08
N ASN A 106 16.95 -2.07 15.29
CA ASN A 106 16.23 -2.96 16.23
C ASN A 106 14.75 -3.11 15.87
N VAL A 107 14.41 -3.24 14.59
CA VAL A 107 13.01 -3.48 14.20
C VAL A 107 12.72 -4.97 14.38
N PRO A 108 11.76 -5.36 15.23
CA PRO A 108 11.45 -6.75 15.53
C PRO A 108 10.65 -7.38 14.37
N LYS A 109 11.34 -7.74 13.30
CA LYS A 109 10.73 -8.29 12.07
C LYS A 109 11.32 -9.63 11.69
N SER A 110 10.46 -10.56 11.25
CA SER A 110 10.87 -11.75 10.53
C SER A 110 10.30 -11.76 9.11
N HIS A 111 10.98 -12.47 8.23
CA HIS A 111 10.58 -12.65 6.83
C HIS A 111 10.65 -14.13 6.49
N SER A 112 9.62 -14.66 5.86
CA SER A 112 9.60 -16.04 5.42
C SER A 112 9.13 -16.14 3.97
N LYS A 113 9.69 -17.09 3.23
CA LYS A 113 9.24 -17.45 1.88
C LYS A 113 8.45 -18.74 1.95
N PHE A 114 7.28 -18.74 1.38
CA PHE A 114 6.41 -19.90 1.24
C PHE A 114 6.42 -20.35 -0.20
N PHE A 115 7.03 -21.51 -0.47
CA PHE A 115 7.22 -22.03 -1.81
C PHE A 115 6.03 -22.86 -2.25
N TYR A 116 5.63 -22.70 -3.50
CA TYR A 116 4.59 -23.46 -4.14
C TYR A 116 4.99 -23.88 -5.56
N GLN A 117 4.38 -24.97 -6.06
CA GLN A 117 4.54 -25.40 -7.44
C GLN A 117 3.68 -24.52 -8.35
N VAL A 118 4.29 -23.94 -9.38
CA VAL A 118 3.59 -23.13 -10.37
C VAL A 118 2.70 -24.04 -11.22
N ALA A 119 1.40 -23.81 -11.22
CA ALA A 119 0.41 -24.54 -12.00
C ALA A 119 0.34 -24.02 -13.44
N TYR A 120 0.52 -22.71 -13.62
CA TYR A 120 0.47 -22.06 -14.91
C TYR A 120 1.75 -22.34 -15.72
N LYS A 121 1.57 -22.81 -16.98
CA LYS A 121 2.61 -23.14 -17.98
C LYS A 121 3.17 -24.56 -18.02
N GLY A 122 2.65 -25.51 -17.29
CA GLY A 122 3.13 -26.89 -17.44
C GLY A 122 4.65 -27.06 -17.30
N ALA A 123 5.33 -26.08 -16.72
CA ALA A 123 6.73 -26.18 -16.37
C ALA A 123 6.81 -27.08 -15.15
N LYS A 124 6.95 -28.39 -15.40
CA LYS A 124 7.33 -29.31 -14.35
C LYS A 124 8.57 -28.73 -13.69
N ASP A 125 8.52 -28.63 -12.35
CA ASP A 125 9.62 -28.22 -11.48
C ASP A 125 9.92 -26.70 -11.37
N VAL A 126 9.02 -25.81 -11.77
CA VAL A 126 9.16 -24.37 -11.49
C VAL A 126 8.47 -24.03 -10.19
N GLU A 127 9.24 -23.64 -9.20
CA GLU A 127 8.75 -23.13 -7.92
C GLU A 127 8.67 -21.59 -7.94
N SER A 128 7.66 -21.06 -7.25
CA SER A 128 7.56 -19.65 -6.90
C SER A 128 7.32 -19.52 -5.40
N PHE A 129 7.26 -18.30 -4.89
CA PHE A 129 7.05 -18.09 -3.46
C PHE A 129 6.20 -16.85 -3.16
N ILE A 130 5.57 -16.89 -1.98
CA ILE A 130 4.92 -15.77 -1.32
C ILE A 130 5.79 -15.32 -0.15
N LEU A 131 5.91 -14.01 0.04
CA LEU A 131 6.55 -13.44 1.22
C LEU A 131 5.52 -13.29 2.36
N LEU A 132 5.92 -13.72 3.55
CA LEU A 132 5.28 -13.38 4.80
C LEU A 132 6.21 -12.45 5.57
N ASP A 133 5.77 -11.23 5.79
CA ASP A 133 6.47 -10.24 6.60
C ASP A 133 5.74 -10.11 7.95
N VAL A 134 6.42 -10.46 9.04
CA VAL A 134 5.87 -10.40 10.38
C VAL A 134 6.56 -9.30 11.16
N LEU A 135 5.77 -8.38 11.70
CA LEU A 135 6.21 -7.36 12.65
C LEU A 135 5.77 -7.78 14.05
N TYR A 136 6.71 -7.93 14.98
CA TYR A 136 6.42 -8.34 16.36
C TYR A 136 6.27 -7.12 17.26
N GLU A 137 5.10 -6.51 17.23
CA GLU A 137 4.76 -5.31 17.99
C GLU A 137 3.31 -5.38 18.48
N ASP A 138 3.00 -4.60 19.51
CA ASP A 138 1.62 -4.36 19.89
C ASP A 138 0.88 -3.60 18.78
N CYS A 139 -0.43 -3.77 18.71
CA CYS A 139 -1.24 -3.13 17.70
C CYS A 139 -1.28 -1.60 17.91
N HIS A 140 -0.80 -0.84 16.92
CA HIS A 140 -0.79 0.62 16.95
C HIS A 140 -1.99 1.26 16.25
N TYR A 141 -2.87 0.43 15.69
CA TYR A 141 -4.09 0.89 15.04
C TYR A 141 -5.17 1.16 16.08
N GLU A 142 -5.89 2.26 15.89
CA GLU A 142 -6.95 2.67 16.82
C GLU A 142 -8.22 1.84 16.65
N GLN A 143 -8.55 1.54 15.41
CA GLN A 143 -9.74 0.77 15.06
C GLN A 143 -9.39 -0.44 14.23
N VAL A 144 -9.78 -1.60 14.73
CA VAL A 144 -9.62 -2.89 14.07
C VAL A 144 -10.99 -3.49 13.82
N GLN A 145 -11.19 -4.01 12.62
CA GLN A 145 -12.43 -4.70 12.21
C GLN A 145 -12.12 -6.12 11.75
N GLU A 146 -13.09 -7.01 11.90
CA GLU A 146 -13.02 -8.36 11.35
C GLU A 146 -13.63 -8.38 9.95
N VAL A 147 -12.89 -8.93 8.98
CA VAL A 147 -13.35 -9.10 7.61
C VAL A 147 -13.18 -10.55 7.17
N GLU A 148 -14.10 -11.03 6.33
CA GLU A 148 -13.97 -12.35 5.71
C GLU A 148 -12.83 -12.34 4.69
N ILE A 149 -12.11 -13.48 4.61
CA ILE A 149 -11.17 -13.71 3.51
C ILE A 149 -12.00 -14.02 2.26
N ASP A 150 -12.32 -12.97 1.52
CA ASP A 150 -13.09 -13.03 0.29
C ASP A 150 -12.47 -12.16 -0.80
N SER A 151 -12.38 -12.69 -2.02
CA SER A 151 -11.76 -11.99 -3.14
C SER A 151 -12.25 -12.57 -4.46
N SER A 152 -12.29 -11.75 -5.52
CA SER A 152 -12.59 -12.22 -6.87
C SER A 152 -11.58 -13.24 -7.43
N PHE A 153 -10.42 -13.38 -6.80
CA PHE A 153 -9.38 -14.32 -7.20
C PHE A 153 -9.56 -15.76 -6.67
N ILE A 154 -10.37 -15.91 -5.62
CA ILE A 154 -10.53 -17.18 -4.91
C ILE A 154 -12.00 -17.58 -4.77
N THR A 155 -12.21 -18.83 -4.46
CA THR A 155 -13.47 -19.35 -3.94
C THR A 155 -13.18 -20.24 -2.73
N THR A 156 -14.12 -20.29 -1.80
CA THR A 156 -13.96 -21.03 -0.54
C THR A 156 -14.97 -22.16 -0.45
N GLU A 157 -14.57 -23.24 0.20
CA GLU A 157 -15.44 -24.34 0.61
C GLU A 157 -15.73 -24.25 2.11
N GLY A 158 -17.01 -24.33 2.46
CA GLY A 158 -17.46 -24.18 3.84
C GLY A 158 -17.43 -22.74 4.34
N LYS A 159 -17.22 -22.56 5.65
CA LYS A 159 -17.20 -21.25 6.29
C LYS A 159 -15.92 -20.49 5.94
N LYS A 160 -16.04 -19.21 5.58
CA LYS A 160 -14.90 -18.31 5.40
C LYS A 160 -14.29 -17.96 6.75
N HIS A 161 -12.97 -17.86 6.80
CA HIS A 161 -12.27 -17.37 7.99
C HIS A 161 -12.29 -15.83 8.03
N LEU A 162 -12.27 -15.31 9.25
CA LEU A 162 -12.20 -13.89 9.53
C LEU A 162 -10.76 -13.50 9.87
N VAL A 163 -10.36 -12.31 9.48
CA VAL A 163 -9.08 -11.71 9.86
C VAL A 163 -9.29 -10.30 10.39
N LYS A 164 -8.50 -9.93 11.37
CA LYS A 164 -8.49 -8.58 11.93
C LYS A 164 -7.68 -7.66 11.04
N VAL A 165 -8.30 -6.59 10.55
CA VAL A 165 -7.66 -5.57 9.72
C VAL A 165 -7.87 -4.18 10.33
N PRO A 166 -6.94 -3.24 10.14
CA PRO A 166 -7.13 -1.85 10.54
C PRO A 166 -8.28 -1.19 9.78
N SER A 167 -8.84 -0.13 10.34
CA SER A 167 -9.82 0.70 9.63
C SER A 167 -9.19 1.41 8.41
N VAL A 168 -10.04 1.92 7.52
CA VAL A 168 -9.61 2.73 6.36
C VAL A 168 -8.78 3.93 6.82
N GLY A 169 -9.19 4.60 7.91
CA GLY A 169 -8.47 5.74 8.48
C GLY A 169 -7.09 5.37 9.02
N ASP A 170 -7.00 4.23 9.72
CA ASP A 170 -5.72 3.73 10.25
C ASP A 170 -4.74 3.39 9.12
N ILE A 171 -5.22 2.66 8.10
CA ILE A 171 -4.37 2.32 6.95
C ILE A 171 -3.95 3.56 6.18
N LEU A 172 -4.82 4.57 6.04
CA LEU A 172 -4.44 5.82 5.38
C LEU A 172 -3.30 6.51 6.13
N GLY A 173 -3.34 6.53 7.47
CA GLY A 173 -2.25 7.03 8.31
C GLY A 173 -0.94 6.28 8.07
N ASP A 174 -0.97 4.93 8.06
CA ASP A 174 0.19 4.08 7.76
C ASP A 174 0.74 4.34 6.35
N LYS A 175 -0.13 4.45 5.34
CA LYS A 175 0.29 4.72 3.96
C LYS A 175 0.91 6.09 3.75
N LEU A 176 0.42 7.10 4.46
CA LEU A 176 1.02 8.44 4.42
C LEU A 176 2.43 8.44 5.01
N THR A 177 2.67 7.78 6.15
CA THR A 177 4.02 7.64 6.70
C THR A 177 4.95 6.85 5.77
N ALA A 178 4.41 5.86 5.05
CA ALA A 178 5.16 5.06 4.10
C ALA A 178 5.48 5.80 2.78
N PHE A 179 4.73 6.85 2.42
CA PHE A 179 4.97 7.72 1.25
C PHE A 179 5.83 8.95 1.61
N ALA A 180 6.82 8.81 2.45
CA ALA A 180 7.76 9.85 2.86
C ALA A 180 9.20 9.34 2.68
N PRO A 181 9.73 9.27 1.44
CA PRO A 181 10.94 8.51 1.10
C PRO A 181 12.24 9.07 1.69
N GLU A 182 12.27 10.33 2.07
CA GLU A 182 13.44 10.97 2.71
C GLU A 182 13.43 10.83 4.24
N THR A 183 12.29 10.47 4.83
CA THR A 183 12.13 10.39 6.28
C THR A 183 11.71 8.99 6.72
N THR A 184 10.42 8.75 6.96
CA THR A 184 9.89 7.50 7.53
C THR A 184 9.50 6.45 6.48
N GLY A 185 9.32 6.87 5.24
CA GLY A 185 8.75 6.03 4.21
C GLY A 185 9.70 5.03 3.57
N VAL A 186 9.25 4.46 2.48
CA VAL A 186 10.05 3.60 1.63
C VAL A 186 11.15 4.43 0.98
N PRO A 187 12.43 4.21 1.27
CA PRO A 187 13.51 5.02 0.70
C PRO A 187 13.67 4.77 -0.81
N TYR A 188 14.17 5.75 -1.56
CA TYR A 188 14.40 5.60 -3.00
C TYR A 188 15.30 4.40 -3.32
N PHE A 189 16.25 4.09 -2.46
CA PHE A 189 17.14 2.95 -2.61
C PHE A 189 17.20 2.11 -1.34
N LYS A 190 17.13 0.78 -1.50
CA LYS A 190 17.29 -0.20 -0.44
C LYS A 190 18.34 -1.22 -0.86
N LYS A 191 19.47 -1.28 -0.14
CA LYS A 191 20.62 -2.16 -0.47
C LYS A 191 21.10 -2.00 -1.93
N GLY A 192 21.20 -0.75 -2.41
CA GLY A 192 21.62 -0.42 -3.77
C GLY A 192 20.60 -0.67 -4.88
N LYS A 193 19.41 -1.16 -4.54
CA LYS A 193 18.32 -1.38 -5.51
C LYS A 193 17.26 -0.31 -5.37
N SER A 194 16.72 0.16 -6.49
CA SER A 194 15.59 1.11 -6.50
C SER A 194 14.35 0.50 -5.86
N SER A 195 13.73 1.26 -4.95
CA SER A 195 12.44 0.94 -4.32
C SER A 195 11.30 1.80 -4.88
N SER A 196 11.47 2.37 -6.07
CA SER A 196 10.50 3.28 -6.67
C SER A 196 9.13 2.65 -6.89
N LEU A 197 9.08 1.35 -7.24
CA LEU A 197 7.83 0.60 -7.35
C LEU A 197 7.05 0.60 -6.02
N GLU A 198 7.74 0.36 -4.91
CA GLU A 198 7.15 0.30 -3.58
C GLU A 198 6.64 1.69 -3.15
N ILE A 199 7.36 2.79 -3.49
CA ILE A 199 6.89 4.17 -3.25
C ILE A 199 5.60 4.43 -4.02
N ILE A 200 5.53 4.05 -5.29
CA ILE A 200 4.33 4.27 -6.12
C ILE A 200 3.16 3.41 -5.65
N LYS A 201 3.38 2.20 -5.14
CA LYS A 201 2.32 1.41 -4.48
C LYS A 201 1.70 2.17 -3.30
N GLN A 202 2.51 2.84 -2.46
CA GLN A 202 1.97 3.64 -1.35
C GLN A 202 1.14 4.81 -1.88
N LEU A 203 1.65 5.53 -2.87
CA LEU A 203 0.94 6.65 -3.49
C LEU A 203 -0.42 6.24 -4.06
N TYR A 204 -0.45 5.14 -4.81
CA TYR A 204 -1.68 4.60 -5.37
C TYR A 204 -2.69 4.24 -4.28
N ASP A 205 -2.23 3.56 -3.22
CA ASP A 205 -3.07 3.17 -2.09
C ASP A 205 -3.68 4.40 -1.39
N ILE A 206 -2.88 5.47 -1.19
CA ILE A 206 -3.37 6.74 -0.65
C ILE A 206 -4.50 7.30 -1.52
N GLY A 207 -4.33 7.32 -2.84
CA GLY A 207 -5.37 7.78 -3.75
C GLY A 207 -6.68 7.00 -3.64
N ARG A 208 -6.61 5.68 -3.46
CA ARG A 208 -7.82 4.82 -3.29
C ARG A 208 -8.47 5.01 -1.92
N LEU A 209 -7.67 5.11 -0.86
CA LEU A 209 -8.14 5.35 0.50
C LEU A 209 -8.74 6.74 0.67
N PHE A 210 -8.17 7.75 0.00
CA PHE A 210 -8.70 9.11 -0.01
C PHE A 210 -10.17 9.16 -0.36
N GLU A 211 -10.63 8.36 -1.31
CA GLU A 211 -12.04 8.33 -1.74
C GLU A 211 -12.99 7.79 -0.66
N ARG A 212 -12.46 7.17 0.38
CA ARG A 212 -13.23 6.50 1.44
C ARG A 212 -13.24 7.25 2.77
N VAL A 213 -12.57 8.39 2.85
CA VAL A 213 -12.49 9.19 4.07
C VAL A 213 -13.04 10.59 3.83
N ASP A 214 -13.87 11.06 4.75
CA ASP A 214 -14.42 12.42 4.79
C ASP A 214 -13.95 13.16 6.06
N ASP A 215 -13.50 12.41 7.07
CA ASP A 215 -12.93 12.89 8.31
C ASP A 215 -11.59 12.22 8.61
N LEU A 216 -10.63 12.99 9.08
CA LEU A 216 -9.26 12.54 9.33
C LEU A 216 -8.92 12.27 10.80
N ALA A 217 -9.90 12.28 11.72
CA ALA A 217 -9.60 12.14 13.14
C ALA A 217 -8.86 10.84 13.47
N ILE A 218 -9.29 9.70 12.91
CA ILE A 218 -8.61 8.41 13.05
C ILE A 218 -7.25 8.44 12.32
N THR A 219 -7.24 8.92 11.07
CA THR A 219 -6.02 9.02 10.27
C THR A 219 -4.95 9.85 10.96
N ALA A 220 -5.32 10.96 11.60
CA ALA A 220 -4.39 11.83 12.31
C ALA A 220 -3.73 11.12 13.51
N ARG A 221 -4.51 10.36 14.29
CA ARG A 221 -3.99 9.62 15.44
C ARG A 221 -3.12 8.44 14.99
N ALA A 222 -3.56 7.66 14.01
CA ALA A 222 -2.79 6.57 13.45
C ALA A 222 -1.48 7.06 12.82
N PHE A 223 -1.54 8.12 12.00
CA PHE A 223 -0.36 8.74 11.40
C PHE A 223 0.65 9.17 12.46
N LYS A 224 0.20 9.88 13.51
CA LYS A 224 1.07 10.34 14.59
C LYS A 224 1.75 9.18 15.30
N SER A 225 0.98 8.17 15.73
CA SER A 225 1.50 6.99 16.42
C SER A 225 2.56 6.25 15.61
N ILE A 226 2.25 5.95 14.33
CA ILE A 226 3.15 5.23 13.43
C ILE A 226 4.38 6.09 13.09
N ALA A 227 4.20 7.39 12.86
CA ALA A 227 5.27 8.32 12.56
C ALA A 227 6.32 8.39 13.70
N GLU A 228 5.89 8.48 14.95
CA GLU A 228 6.76 8.51 16.12
C GLU A 228 7.60 7.23 16.24
N ILE A 229 6.99 6.06 15.98
CA ILE A 229 7.67 4.77 15.98
C ILE A 229 8.70 4.68 14.84
N GLU A 230 8.31 5.05 13.62
CA GLU A 230 9.19 4.99 12.45
C GLU A 230 10.36 6.00 12.54
N LEU A 231 10.13 7.19 13.10
CA LEU A 231 11.21 8.15 13.40
C LEU A 231 12.20 7.55 14.40
N GLY A 232 11.70 6.90 15.46
CA GLY A 232 12.53 6.21 16.46
C GLY A 232 13.37 5.09 15.83
N TYR A 233 12.81 4.25 14.98
CA TYR A 233 13.55 3.19 14.27
C TYR A 233 14.65 3.72 13.35
N ARG A 234 14.52 4.95 12.86
CA ARG A 234 15.50 5.59 11.98
C ARG A 234 16.51 6.46 12.71
N GLY A 235 16.32 6.63 14.03
CA GLY A 235 17.15 7.54 14.84
C GLY A 235 17.01 9.00 14.40
N LEU A 236 15.85 9.38 13.87
CA LEU A 236 15.52 10.74 13.50
C LEU A 236 14.91 11.49 14.69
N PRO A 237 14.94 12.83 14.70
CA PRO A 237 14.21 13.62 15.70
C PRO A 237 12.72 13.25 15.70
N LEU A 238 12.09 13.21 16.87
CA LEU A 238 10.66 12.92 17.03
C LEU A 238 9.81 14.15 16.63
N ASP A 239 10.09 14.70 15.47
CA ASP A 239 9.36 15.82 14.88
C ASP A 239 8.57 15.33 13.66
N VAL A 240 7.28 15.14 13.86
CA VAL A 240 6.37 14.67 12.81
C VAL A 240 6.25 15.67 11.66
N SER A 241 6.61 16.94 11.87
CA SER A 241 6.50 17.98 10.83
C SER A 241 7.36 17.70 9.61
N ILE A 242 8.53 17.06 9.80
CA ILE A 242 9.43 16.71 8.71
C ILE A 242 8.82 15.69 7.73
N ILE A 243 7.88 14.87 8.21
CA ILE A 243 7.21 13.86 7.39
C ILE A 243 6.16 14.53 6.49
N TYR A 244 5.40 15.49 7.01
CA TYR A 244 4.45 16.25 6.19
C TYR A 244 5.16 16.98 5.06
N ASP A 245 6.31 17.57 5.35
CA ASP A 245 7.11 18.31 4.37
C ASP A 245 7.72 17.35 3.32
N ASP A 246 8.16 16.15 3.72
CA ASP A 246 8.64 15.13 2.80
C ASP A 246 7.53 14.65 1.86
N ILE A 247 6.35 14.29 2.38
CA ILE A 247 5.18 13.92 1.56
C ILE A 247 4.87 15.01 0.54
N ARG A 248 4.79 16.27 1.00
CA ARG A 248 4.47 17.41 0.15
C ARG A 248 5.52 17.65 -0.93
N ASN A 249 6.80 17.59 -0.57
CA ASN A 249 7.91 17.82 -1.50
C ASN A 249 8.02 16.71 -2.54
N THR A 250 7.86 15.45 -2.13
CA THR A 250 7.83 14.29 -3.04
C THR A 250 6.66 14.40 -4.02
N ALA A 251 5.46 14.73 -3.52
CA ALA A 251 4.28 14.93 -4.33
C ALA A 251 4.42 16.11 -5.30
N LEU A 252 5.04 17.21 -4.85
CA LEU A 252 5.26 18.40 -5.66
C LEU A 252 6.26 18.13 -6.78
N ASN A 253 7.37 17.44 -6.47
CA ASN A 253 8.35 17.07 -7.50
C ASN A 253 7.72 16.19 -8.59
N LEU A 254 6.86 15.25 -8.23
CA LEU A 254 6.12 14.42 -9.17
C LEU A 254 5.18 15.25 -10.03
N SER A 255 4.42 16.16 -9.42
CA SER A 255 3.44 17.02 -10.10
C SER A 255 4.09 18.05 -11.04
N LEU A 256 5.28 18.51 -10.70
CA LEU A 256 6.10 19.41 -11.51
C LEU A 256 7.02 18.67 -12.50
N ARG A 257 6.87 17.34 -12.62
CA ARG A 257 7.62 16.48 -13.55
C ARG A 257 9.14 16.66 -13.45
N GLY A 258 9.66 16.68 -12.22
CA GLY A 258 11.11 16.73 -11.94
C GLY A 258 11.71 18.15 -12.03
N PHE A 259 10.90 19.20 -12.07
CA PHE A 259 11.45 20.57 -12.10
C PHE A 259 12.26 20.90 -10.83
N ILE A 260 11.96 20.26 -9.71
CA ILE A 260 12.68 20.44 -8.44
C ILE A 260 13.90 19.52 -8.38
N ASP A 261 13.69 18.23 -8.68
CA ASP A 261 14.73 17.18 -8.63
C ASP A 261 14.45 16.16 -9.75
N GLN A 262 15.22 16.27 -10.82
CA GLN A 262 15.04 15.44 -12.02
C GLN A 262 15.37 13.96 -11.76
N ASP A 263 16.38 13.69 -10.92
CA ASP A 263 16.82 12.32 -10.65
C ASP A 263 15.76 11.57 -9.83
N LYS A 264 15.22 12.19 -8.78
CA LYS A 264 14.11 11.61 -8.00
C LYS A 264 12.85 11.44 -8.83
N PHE A 265 12.55 12.39 -9.72
CA PHE A 265 11.42 12.24 -10.63
C PHE A 265 11.61 11.05 -11.58
N ALA A 266 12.79 10.87 -12.15
CA ALA A 266 13.07 9.73 -13.02
C ALA A 266 12.87 8.39 -12.29
N LEU A 267 13.26 8.28 -11.01
CA LEU A 267 12.98 7.11 -10.18
C LEU A 267 11.47 6.90 -9.99
N LEU A 268 10.72 7.94 -9.65
CA LEU A 268 9.27 7.82 -9.48
C LEU A 268 8.57 7.43 -10.79
N GLN A 269 9.02 7.97 -11.92
CA GLN A 269 8.50 7.62 -13.24
C GLN A 269 8.79 6.16 -13.61
N ASP A 270 10.00 5.65 -13.30
CA ASP A 270 10.32 4.23 -13.41
C ASP A 270 9.37 3.39 -12.54
N GLY A 271 9.15 3.81 -11.29
CA GLY A 271 8.20 3.18 -10.38
C GLY A 271 6.80 3.07 -10.97
N ILE A 272 6.28 4.15 -11.59
CA ILE A 272 4.98 4.16 -12.27
C ILE A 272 4.96 3.13 -13.42
N ASN A 273 6.02 3.08 -14.24
CA ASN A 273 6.09 2.12 -15.33
C ASN A 273 6.11 0.67 -14.84
N ARG A 274 6.87 0.38 -13.79
CA ARG A 274 6.94 -0.95 -13.16
C ARG A 274 5.67 -1.33 -12.40
N PHE A 275 4.85 -0.35 -12.02
CA PHE A 275 3.58 -0.58 -11.32
C PHE A 275 2.43 -0.98 -12.27
N LYS A 276 2.50 -0.63 -13.54
CA LYS A 276 1.44 -0.92 -14.53
C LYS A 276 0.93 -2.38 -14.54
N PRO A 277 1.80 -3.42 -14.45
CA PRO A 277 1.34 -4.81 -14.44
C PRO A 277 0.50 -5.18 -13.22
N PHE A 278 0.62 -4.42 -12.12
CA PHE A 278 -0.15 -4.65 -10.89
C PHE A 278 -1.55 -4.06 -10.93
N VAL A 279 -1.85 -3.18 -11.89
CA VAL A 279 -3.17 -2.52 -12.01
C VAL A 279 -4.02 -3.25 -13.04
N TYR A 280 -5.29 -3.51 -12.69
CA TYR A 280 -6.26 -4.16 -13.56
C TYR A 280 -7.56 -3.36 -13.62
N ASN A 281 -8.41 -3.60 -14.63
CA ASN A 281 -9.65 -2.85 -14.90
C ASN A 281 -9.50 -1.33 -15.12
N THR A 282 -8.30 -0.81 -15.02
CA THR A 282 -7.97 0.60 -15.24
C THR A 282 -6.51 0.73 -15.66
N SER A 283 -6.10 1.93 -15.99
CA SER A 283 -4.70 2.24 -16.31
C SER A 283 -4.13 3.20 -15.29
N TYR A 284 -2.83 3.11 -15.04
CA TYR A 284 -2.13 4.02 -14.15
C TYR A 284 -0.91 4.63 -14.87
N TYR A 285 -1.02 5.91 -15.14
CA TYR A 285 0.01 6.71 -15.81
C TYR A 285 0.40 7.89 -14.94
N ILE A 286 1.32 8.71 -15.42
CA ILE A 286 1.82 9.88 -14.72
C ILE A 286 0.69 10.86 -14.35
N GLU A 287 -0.32 11.01 -15.20
CA GLU A 287 -1.48 11.88 -14.95
C GLU A 287 -2.27 11.41 -13.72
N ASN A 288 -2.50 10.10 -13.57
CA ASN A 288 -3.16 9.52 -12.39
C ASN A 288 -2.29 9.69 -11.14
N ALA A 289 -0.98 9.44 -11.27
CA ALA A 289 -0.04 9.61 -10.17
C ALA A 289 0.04 11.07 -9.69
N ILE A 290 -0.10 12.05 -10.58
CA ILE A 290 -0.18 13.49 -10.23
C ILE A 290 -1.45 13.78 -9.43
N VAL A 291 -2.60 13.16 -9.75
CA VAL A 291 -3.81 13.29 -8.94
C VAL A 291 -3.58 12.71 -7.55
N ASP A 292 -3.10 11.47 -7.46
CA ASP A 292 -2.87 10.83 -6.16
C ASP A 292 -1.81 11.60 -5.34
N ALA A 293 -0.78 12.16 -5.99
CA ALA A 293 0.23 13.01 -5.34
C ALA A 293 -0.39 14.30 -4.77
N SER A 294 -1.27 14.96 -5.52
CA SER A 294 -1.98 16.14 -5.04
C SER A 294 -2.90 15.84 -3.85
N LYS A 295 -3.57 14.67 -3.85
CA LYS A 295 -4.35 14.18 -2.71
C LYS A 295 -3.46 13.92 -1.48
N ALA A 296 -2.31 13.28 -1.67
CA ALA A 296 -1.35 13.02 -0.58
C ALA A 296 -0.82 14.33 0.03
N ALA A 297 -0.45 15.32 -0.81
CA ALA A 297 -0.01 16.64 -0.35
C ALA A 297 -1.11 17.39 0.41
N TYR A 298 -2.36 17.33 -0.08
CA TYR A 298 -3.51 17.93 0.58
C TYR A 298 -3.76 17.29 1.95
N LEU A 299 -3.77 15.95 2.03
CA LEU A 299 -3.92 15.24 3.30
C LEU A 299 -2.80 15.60 4.29
N ALA A 300 -1.54 15.61 3.85
CA ALA A 300 -0.42 16.00 4.70
C ALA A 300 -0.57 17.42 5.23
N THR A 301 -1.07 18.36 4.41
CA THR A 301 -1.33 19.74 4.83
C THR A 301 -2.48 19.81 5.83
N LEU A 302 -3.61 19.12 5.59
CA LEU A 302 -4.72 19.04 6.52
C LEU A 302 -4.27 18.53 7.91
N LEU A 303 -3.50 17.44 7.94
CA LEU A 303 -2.98 16.86 9.17
C LEU A 303 -2.02 17.83 9.90
N LYS A 304 -1.14 18.51 9.16
CA LYS A 304 -0.20 19.52 9.70
C LYS A 304 -0.93 20.66 10.38
N HIS A 305 -2.03 21.14 9.79
CA HIS A 305 -2.85 22.24 10.30
C HIS A 305 -4.02 21.78 11.19
N LYS A 306 -4.11 20.47 11.50
CA LYS A 306 -5.16 19.87 12.34
C LYS A 306 -6.58 20.11 11.81
N VAL A 307 -6.73 20.20 10.51
CA VAL A 307 -8.04 20.28 9.83
C VAL A 307 -8.49 18.87 9.51
N MET A 308 -9.60 18.42 10.12
CA MET A 308 -10.03 17.02 10.01
C MET A 308 -10.97 16.76 8.85
N LYS A 309 -11.67 17.79 8.36
CA LYS A 309 -12.64 17.63 7.26
C LYS A 309 -11.93 17.63 5.90
N VAL A 310 -12.25 16.64 5.08
CA VAL A 310 -11.73 16.51 3.71
C VAL A 310 -12.75 17.07 2.73
N GLU A 311 -12.31 17.98 1.87
CA GLU A 311 -13.11 18.45 0.74
C GLU A 311 -12.78 17.62 -0.50
N LYS A 312 -13.80 17.20 -1.25
CA LYS A 312 -13.67 16.42 -2.48
C LYS A 312 -13.88 17.31 -3.71
N TYR A 313 -13.13 17.01 -4.78
CA TYR A 313 -13.34 17.65 -6.07
C TYR A 313 -14.70 17.25 -6.66
N SER A 314 -15.52 18.24 -7.00
CA SER A 314 -16.87 18.06 -7.54
C SER A 314 -16.98 18.26 -9.05
N GLY A 315 -15.84 18.51 -9.73
CA GLY A 315 -15.81 18.88 -11.14
C GLY A 315 -15.78 20.41 -11.39
N ASP A 316 -15.92 21.23 -10.33
CA ASP A 316 -15.95 22.68 -10.41
C ASP A 316 -14.71 23.32 -9.77
N LEU A 317 -14.15 24.31 -10.44
CA LEU A 317 -13.02 25.12 -9.99
C LEU A 317 -13.40 26.58 -9.72
N SER A 318 -14.68 26.94 -9.89
CA SER A 318 -15.12 28.35 -9.84
C SER A 318 -14.99 28.97 -8.44
N SER A 319 -15.05 28.13 -7.39
CA SER A 319 -14.93 28.56 -5.99
C SER A 319 -13.49 28.74 -5.53
N LEU A 320 -12.49 28.39 -6.34
CA LEU A 320 -11.09 28.47 -5.95
C LEU A 320 -10.56 29.90 -6.02
N PRO A 321 -9.68 30.30 -5.07
CA PRO A 321 -9.05 31.61 -5.08
C PRO A 321 -8.09 31.78 -6.26
N ASP A 322 -7.76 33.04 -6.59
CA ASP A 322 -6.68 33.34 -7.52
C ASP A 322 -5.32 33.04 -6.88
N MET A 323 -4.63 32.06 -7.45
CA MET A 323 -3.34 31.61 -6.93
C MET A 323 -2.18 32.56 -7.19
N ALA A 324 -2.37 33.60 -8.01
CA ALA A 324 -1.36 34.65 -8.26
C ALA A 324 -1.00 35.43 -6.98
N THR A 325 -1.88 35.46 -6.01
CA THR A 325 -1.70 36.19 -4.73
C THR A 325 -1.22 35.28 -3.58
N VAL A 326 -1.09 33.97 -3.80
CA VAL A 326 -0.68 33.00 -2.77
C VAL A 326 0.85 32.90 -2.76
N ASN A 327 1.45 33.14 -1.59
CA ASN A 327 2.88 33.00 -1.38
C ASN A 327 3.36 31.58 -1.68
N ASP A 328 4.56 31.45 -2.22
CA ASP A 328 5.20 30.15 -2.52
C ASP A 328 4.46 29.26 -3.51
N TRP A 329 3.42 29.77 -4.19
CA TRP A 329 2.71 29.03 -5.22
C TRP A 329 3.60 28.78 -6.44
N PRO A 330 3.87 27.52 -6.80
CA PRO A 330 4.66 27.22 -7.99
C PRO A 330 3.84 27.48 -9.27
N ASN A 331 4.12 28.54 -10.00
CA ASN A 331 3.38 28.94 -11.20
C ASN A 331 3.20 27.84 -12.25
N LYS A 332 4.10 26.86 -12.27
CA LYS A 332 3.98 25.69 -13.17
C LYS A 332 2.76 24.82 -12.86
N LEU A 333 2.25 24.82 -11.62
CA LEU A 333 1.01 24.12 -11.25
C LEU A 333 -0.21 24.70 -11.97
N ASN A 334 -0.18 25.97 -12.42
CA ASN A 334 -1.27 26.55 -13.19
C ASN A 334 -1.61 25.77 -14.46
N LYS A 335 -0.65 25.05 -15.04
CA LYS A 335 -0.88 24.19 -16.20
C LYS A 335 -1.87 23.07 -15.88
N LEU A 336 -1.90 22.61 -14.64
CA LEU A 336 -2.84 21.56 -14.19
C LEU A 336 -4.29 22.02 -14.26
N LYS A 337 -4.58 23.32 -14.13
CA LYS A 337 -5.95 23.84 -14.24
C LYS A 337 -6.65 23.39 -15.53
N LYS A 338 -5.89 23.27 -16.62
CA LYS A 338 -6.40 22.81 -17.91
C LYS A 338 -6.14 21.32 -18.16
N LEU A 339 -4.98 20.80 -17.75
CA LEU A 339 -4.54 19.46 -18.10
C LEU A 339 -5.04 18.38 -17.12
N ASN A 340 -5.21 18.75 -15.85
CA ASN A 340 -5.62 17.84 -14.77
C ASN A 340 -6.35 18.65 -13.67
N PRO A 341 -7.62 19.05 -13.89
CA PRO A 341 -8.36 19.93 -12.99
C PRO A 341 -8.49 19.41 -11.56
N GLU A 342 -8.64 18.09 -11.39
CA GLU A 342 -8.70 17.46 -10.08
C GLU A 342 -7.40 17.65 -9.30
N ALA A 343 -6.26 17.42 -9.92
CA ALA A 343 -4.97 17.64 -9.27
C ALA A 343 -4.76 19.13 -8.95
N TYR A 344 -5.18 20.03 -9.84
CA TYR A 344 -5.15 21.47 -9.58
C TYR A 344 -5.95 21.83 -8.34
N PHE A 345 -7.18 21.33 -8.22
CA PHE A 345 -8.05 21.55 -7.06
C PHE A 345 -7.34 21.19 -5.75
N TYR A 346 -6.80 19.98 -5.64
CA TYR A 346 -6.14 19.54 -4.41
C TYR A 346 -4.85 20.31 -4.12
N TRP A 347 -4.12 20.72 -5.14
CA TRP A 347 -2.96 21.59 -4.93
C TRP A 347 -3.37 22.97 -4.40
N VAL A 348 -4.42 23.59 -4.98
CA VAL A 348 -4.95 24.86 -4.45
C VAL A 348 -5.36 24.69 -2.99
N LYS A 349 -6.12 23.63 -2.68
CA LYS A 349 -6.50 23.34 -1.29
C LYS A 349 -5.29 23.15 -0.39
N ALA A 350 -4.24 22.44 -0.83
CA ALA A 350 -3.02 22.25 -0.04
C ALA A 350 -2.25 23.55 0.24
N PHE A 351 -2.38 24.56 -0.59
CA PHE A 351 -1.72 25.87 -0.39
C PHE A 351 -2.61 26.92 0.32
N THR A 352 -3.90 26.64 0.47
CA THR A 352 -4.88 27.58 1.07
C THR A 352 -5.48 27.12 2.40
N VAL A 353 -5.10 25.96 2.91
CA VAL A 353 -5.39 25.53 4.30
C VAL A 353 -4.61 26.44 5.24
N VAL A 354 -5.29 27.12 6.13
CA VAL A 354 -4.73 28.03 7.15
C VAL A 354 -4.98 27.46 8.53
#